data_b7f8764442fdb6829136eb340afb3c51
#
_entry.id   b7f8764442fdb6829136eb340afb3c51
#
_cell.length_a   1.000
_cell.length_b   1.000
_cell.length_c   1.000
_cell.angle_alpha   90.00
_cell.angle_beta   90.00
_cell.angle_gamma   90.00
#
_symmetry.space_group_name_H-M   'P 1'
#
loop_
_entity.id
_entity.type
_entity.pdbx_description
1 polymer ?
#
loop_
_entity_poly.entity_id
_entity_poly.type
_entity_poly.pdbx_seq_one_letter_code
_entity_poly.pdbx_strand_id
1 'polypeptide(L)'
;MSNKGTIKVTGVSKIYDNGVVGLDNINLDIAAGEFVVIVGLSGAGKSTLLRSLNRLHDVTEGSIEIDGQDITKASGKELRNMRRNVAMIFQNYNLVKRATVSRNVLSGRVGYYGTWQSAFGLFTKKDQERAAESLTRVNLLDKYYTKARDLSGGQQQRVGIARALMQEPAVFLADEPVSGLDPKTTKVVMDDLKRLNEEDGLTVIANLHSIDLALAYATRIVGLRGGKLVYDQPIENVKETDFADIYREAEVSR
;
A
#
# COMPACT_ATOMS: atom_id res chain seq x y z
N MET A 1 -8.31 -2.24 21.71
CA MET A 1 -8.01 -2.14 20.26
C MET A 1 -6.66 -2.82 20.04
N SER A 2 -6.56 -3.69 19.04
CA SER A 2 -5.30 -4.41 18.75
C SER A 2 -4.26 -3.40 18.29
N ASN A 3 -3.12 -3.32 18.96
CA ASN A 3 -2.02 -2.40 18.65
C ASN A 3 -1.19 -2.93 17.45
N LYS A 4 -1.87 -3.46 16.42
CA LYS A 4 -1.26 -4.04 15.23
C LYS A 4 -1.21 -3.03 14.10
N GLY A 5 -0.16 -3.11 13.29
CA GLY A 5 0.06 -2.24 12.14
C GLY A 5 1.08 -1.14 12.40
N THR A 6 1.92 -1.28 13.45
CA THR A 6 3.06 -0.37 13.65
C THR A 6 4.18 -0.70 12.68
N ILE A 7 4.86 0.35 12.18
CA ILE A 7 6.03 0.20 11.31
C ILE A 7 7.16 1.07 11.85
N LYS A 8 8.35 0.48 11.95
CA LYS A 8 9.57 1.19 12.30
C LYS A 8 10.62 0.99 11.23
N VAL A 9 11.09 2.08 10.67
CA VAL A 9 12.14 2.13 9.65
C VAL A 9 13.38 2.77 10.28
N THR A 10 14.51 2.07 10.29
CA THR A 10 15.73 2.55 10.94
C THR A 10 16.90 2.50 9.97
N GLY A 11 17.42 3.68 9.60
CA GLY A 11 18.61 3.84 8.77
C GLY A 11 18.52 3.18 7.39
N VAL A 12 17.31 3.10 6.81
CA VAL A 12 17.08 2.34 5.57
C VAL A 12 17.64 3.07 4.37
N SER A 13 18.55 2.38 3.66
CA SER A 13 19.08 2.80 2.36
C SER A 13 18.79 1.75 1.30
N LYS A 14 18.52 2.19 0.08
CA LYS A 14 18.38 1.33 -1.10
C LYS A 14 19.19 1.87 -2.25
N ILE A 15 20.22 1.13 -2.62
CA ILE A 15 21.02 1.38 -3.82
C ILE A 15 20.70 0.26 -4.82
N TYR A 16 20.34 0.63 -6.03
CA TYR A 16 20.07 -0.32 -7.12
C TYR A 16 21.39 -0.76 -7.79
N ASP A 17 21.37 -1.88 -8.50
CA ASP A 17 22.55 -2.47 -9.16
C ASP A 17 23.23 -1.52 -10.17
N ASN A 18 22.47 -0.57 -10.73
CA ASN A 18 22.96 0.48 -11.62
C ASN A 18 23.55 1.71 -10.87
N GLY A 19 23.70 1.63 -9.55
CA GLY A 19 24.25 2.71 -8.71
C GLY A 19 23.25 3.80 -8.34
N VAL A 20 22.00 3.74 -8.80
CA VAL A 20 20.97 4.73 -8.45
C VAL A 20 20.58 4.57 -6.98
N VAL A 21 20.65 5.67 -6.22
CA VAL A 21 20.19 5.72 -4.84
C VAL A 21 18.67 5.96 -4.84
N GLY A 22 17.91 4.94 -4.43
CA GLY A 22 16.46 5.02 -4.31
C GLY A 22 16.01 5.51 -2.94
N LEU A 23 16.74 5.16 -1.87
CA LEU A 23 16.54 5.62 -0.49
C LEU A 23 17.92 5.88 0.15
N ASP A 24 18.01 6.90 0.98
CA ASP A 24 19.23 7.30 1.67
C ASP A 24 18.93 7.60 3.15
N ASN A 25 19.29 6.67 4.02
CA ASN A 25 19.21 6.76 5.48
C ASN A 25 17.81 7.19 6.00
N ILE A 26 16.75 6.52 5.55
CA ILE A 26 15.38 6.79 5.99
C ILE A 26 15.17 6.28 7.42
N ASN A 27 14.68 7.19 8.27
CA ASN A 27 14.21 6.89 9.63
C ASN A 27 12.76 7.36 9.74
N LEU A 28 11.83 6.44 10.05
CA LEU A 28 10.40 6.73 10.07
C LEU A 28 9.68 5.74 10.99
N ASP A 29 8.94 6.25 11.96
CA ASP A 29 8.08 5.46 12.85
C ASP A 29 6.61 5.78 12.51
N ILE A 30 5.81 4.76 12.24
CA ILE A 30 4.38 4.88 11.92
C ILE A 30 3.59 4.14 12.99
N ALA A 31 2.67 4.84 13.64
CA ALA A 31 1.81 4.26 14.64
C ALA A 31 0.66 3.44 14.01
N ALA A 32 0.12 2.49 14.78
CA ALA A 32 -1.04 1.73 14.36
C ALA A 32 -2.26 2.65 14.12
N GLY A 33 -2.95 2.47 13.00
CA GLY A 33 -4.14 3.24 12.64
C GLY A 33 -3.86 4.62 12.03
N GLU A 34 -2.60 5.01 11.78
CA GLU A 34 -2.31 6.23 11.01
C GLU A 34 -2.70 6.07 9.54
N PHE A 35 -3.17 7.16 8.94
CA PHE A 35 -3.26 7.31 7.48
C PHE A 35 -2.12 8.23 7.02
N VAL A 36 -1.00 7.62 6.63
CA VAL A 36 0.20 8.34 6.20
C VAL A 36 0.17 8.53 4.68
N VAL A 37 0.32 9.77 4.24
CA VAL A 37 0.49 10.06 2.81
C VAL A 37 1.93 10.46 2.53
N ILE A 38 2.56 9.76 1.59
CA ILE A 38 3.92 10.06 1.13
C ILE A 38 3.81 10.93 -0.13
N VAL A 39 4.44 12.10 -0.09
CA VAL A 39 4.48 13.09 -1.17
C VAL A 39 5.90 13.35 -1.64
N GLY A 40 6.06 13.93 -2.83
CA GLY A 40 7.35 14.31 -3.43
C GLY A 40 7.34 14.13 -4.95
N LEU A 41 8.36 14.64 -5.61
CA LEU A 41 8.52 14.57 -7.07
C LEU A 41 8.58 13.12 -7.59
N SER A 42 8.38 12.95 -8.90
CA SER A 42 8.68 11.67 -9.56
C SER A 42 10.16 11.33 -9.35
N GLY A 43 10.43 10.06 -9.02
CA GLY A 43 11.80 9.63 -8.69
C GLY A 43 12.29 9.96 -7.27
N ALA A 44 11.49 10.62 -6.42
CA ALA A 44 11.88 10.96 -5.04
C ALA A 44 12.09 9.76 -4.10
N GLY A 45 11.76 8.52 -4.52
CA GLY A 45 11.92 7.31 -3.71
C GLY A 45 10.62 6.77 -3.10
N LYS A 46 9.45 7.39 -3.34
CA LYS A 46 8.16 7.01 -2.74
C LYS A 46 7.79 5.54 -2.95
N SER A 47 7.74 5.09 -4.20
CA SER A 47 7.44 3.68 -4.51
C SER A 47 8.53 2.73 -4.04
N THR A 48 9.80 3.18 -3.98
CA THR A 48 10.89 2.39 -3.41
C THR A 48 10.67 2.16 -1.92
N LEU A 49 10.33 3.22 -1.15
CA LEU A 49 10.02 3.08 0.27
C LEU A 49 8.83 2.15 0.47
N LEU A 50 7.72 2.39 -0.21
CA LEU A 50 6.51 1.59 -0.08
C LEU A 50 6.76 0.09 -0.36
N ARG A 51 7.52 -0.22 -1.43
CA ARG A 51 7.87 -1.60 -1.80
C ARG A 51 8.91 -2.23 -0.87
N SER A 52 9.71 -1.43 -0.20
CA SER A 52 10.63 -1.91 0.84
C SER A 52 9.87 -2.30 2.12
N LEU A 53 8.80 -1.58 2.49
CA LEU A 53 7.99 -1.88 3.68
C LEU A 53 7.38 -3.29 3.64
N ASN A 54 7.09 -3.83 2.45
CA ASN A 54 6.62 -5.21 2.31
C ASN A 54 7.70 -6.14 1.72
N ARG A 55 8.94 -5.65 1.65
CA ARG A 55 10.11 -6.36 1.12
C ARG A 55 9.91 -6.91 -0.30
N LEU A 56 9.19 -6.19 -1.15
CA LEU A 56 9.24 -6.40 -2.60
C LEU A 56 10.56 -5.92 -3.19
N HIS A 57 11.16 -4.90 -2.55
CA HIS A 57 12.54 -4.51 -2.75
C HIS A 57 13.32 -4.79 -1.46
N ASP A 58 14.41 -5.56 -1.56
CA ASP A 58 15.34 -5.70 -0.45
C ASP A 58 16.09 -4.39 -0.25
N VAL A 59 16.25 -3.97 1.00
CA VAL A 59 17.05 -2.81 1.38
C VAL A 59 18.55 -3.14 1.30
N THR A 60 19.40 -2.14 1.06
CA THR A 60 20.86 -2.33 1.05
C THR A 60 21.40 -2.24 2.47
N GLU A 61 20.85 -1.32 3.28
CA GLU A 61 21.23 -1.09 4.67
C GLU A 61 20.01 -0.77 5.53
N GLY A 62 20.16 -0.88 6.85
CA GLY A 62 19.12 -0.59 7.81
C GLY A 62 18.17 -1.75 8.06
N SER A 63 17.07 -1.47 8.77
CA SER A 63 16.05 -2.46 9.12
C SER A 63 14.64 -1.88 9.04
N ILE A 64 13.67 -2.75 8.78
CA ILE A 64 12.25 -2.44 8.78
C ILE A 64 11.56 -3.45 9.70
N GLU A 65 10.91 -2.94 10.74
CA GLU A 65 10.13 -3.74 11.66
C GLU A 65 8.63 -3.47 11.46
N ILE A 66 7.83 -4.54 11.48
CA ILE A 66 6.37 -4.49 11.44
C ILE A 66 5.87 -5.23 12.67
N ASP A 67 5.11 -4.54 13.53
CA ASP A 67 4.68 -5.08 14.84
C ASP A 67 5.85 -5.65 15.65
N GLY A 68 7.02 -4.98 15.61
CA GLY A 68 8.24 -5.39 16.31
C GLY A 68 8.99 -6.58 15.69
N GLN A 69 8.59 -7.05 14.51
CA GLN A 69 9.27 -8.11 13.78
C GLN A 69 10.05 -7.57 12.59
N ASP A 70 11.33 -7.88 12.49
CA ASP A 70 12.23 -7.41 11.41
C ASP A 70 11.97 -8.17 10.10
N ILE A 71 11.28 -7.51 9.14
CA ILE A 71 10.98 -8.10 7.84
C ILE A 71 12.23 -8.20 6.95
N THR A 72 13.27 -7.41 7.19
CA THR A 72 14.49 -7.40 6.37
C THR A 72 15.30 -8.69 6.52
N LYS A 73 15.20 -9.36 7.67
CA LYS A 73 15.88 -10.62 7.97
C LYS A 73 15.02 -11.85 7.77
N ALA A 74 13.68 -11.68 7.73
CA ALA A 74 12.75 -12.80 7.61
C ALA A 74 12.94 -13.58 6.31
N SER A 75 12.68 -14.89 6.29
CA SER A 75 12.81 -15.73 5.11
C SER A 75 11.72 -16.80 5.03
N GLY A 76 11.55 -17.38 3.86
CA GLY A 76 10.67 -18.54 3.66
C GLY A 76 9.25 -18.36 4.22
N LYS A 77 8.87 -19.21 5.18
CA LYS A 77 7.53 -19.21 5.80
C LYS A 77 7.30 -17.97 6.66
N GLU A 78 8.32 -17.49 7.36
CA GLU A 78 8.25 -16.31 8.21
C GLU A 78 7.92 -15.06 7.37
N LEU A 79 8.69 -14.79 6.32
CA LEU A 79 8.43 -13.68 5.41
C LEU A 79 7.03 -13.76 4.78
N ARG A 80 6.58 -14.96 4.41
CA ARG A 80 5.21 -15.17 3.90
C ARG A 80 4.16 -14.79 4.94
N ASN A 81 4.37 -15.13 6.20
CA ASN A 81 3.45 -14.80 7.29
C ASN A 81 3.43 -13.28 7.54
N MET A 82 4.58 -12.62 7.56
CA MET A 82 4.66 -11.17 7.71
C MET A 82 3.98 -10.44 6.56
N ARG A 83 4.18 -10.89 5.30
CA ARG A 83 3.51 -10.31 4.12
C ARG A 83 1.99 -10.48 4.10
N ARG A 84 1.40 -11.41 4.87
CA ARG A 84 -0.07 -11.45 5.02
C ARG A 84 -0.56 -10.25 5.80
N ASN A 85 0.23 -9.77 6.76
CA ASN A 85 -0.12 -8.63 7.60
C ASN A 85 0.02 -7.28 6.87
N VAL A 86 0.68 -7.27 5.69
CA VAL A 86 0.96 -6.07 4.89
C VAL A 86 0.40 -6.26 3.49
N ALA A 87 -0.80 -5.80 3.24
CA ALA A 87 -1.39 -5.84 1.91
C ALA A 87 -0.91 -4.67 1.04
N MET A 88 -0.81 -4.89 -0.26
CA MET A 88 -0.40 -3.86 -1.20
C MET A 88 -1.34 -3.74 -2.39
N ILE A 89 -1.71 -2.50 -2.69
CA ILE A 89 -2.43 -2.08 -3.88
C ILE A 89 -1.44 -1.42 -4.81
N PHE A 90 -1.43 -1.85 -6.07
CA PHE A 90 -0.52 -1.38 -7.11
C PHE A 90 -1.22 -0.43 -8.07
N GLN A 91 -0.48 0.51 -8.63
CA GLN A 91 -0.94 1.46 -9.65
C GLN A 91 -1.64 0.76 -10.84
N ASN A 92 -1.14 -0.36 -11.31
CA ASN A 92 -1.65 -1.10 -12.48
C ASN A 92 -2.69 -2.18 -12.12
N TYR A 93 -3.38 -2.07 -10.98
CA TYR A 93 -4.39 -3.00 -10.46
C TYR A 93 -3.93 -4.47 -10.33
N ASN A 94 -3.02 -4.95 -11.17
CA ASN A 94 -2.45 -6.30 -11.21
C ASN A 94 -3.53 -7.40 -11.14
N LEU A 95 -4.63 -7.23 -11.90
CA LEU A 95 -5.70 -8.21 -11.99
C LEU A 95 -5.47 -9.17 -13.17
N VAL A 96 -5.84 -10.42 -12.98
CA VAL A 96 -5.93 -11.39 -14.07
C VAL A 96 -7.17 -11.05 -14.89
N LYS A 97 -6.99 -10.32 -15.99
CA LYS A 97 -8.07 -9.72 -16.81
C LYS A 97 -9.10 -10.75 -17.31
N ARG A 98 -8.68 -11.99 -17.62
CA ARG A 98 -9.55 -13.07 -18.10
C ARG A 98 -10.31 -13.82 -16.99
N ALA A 99 -9.87 -13.67 -15.73
CA ALA A 99 -10.53 -14.27 -14.58
C ALA A 99 -11.70 -13.40 -14.09
N THR A 100 -12.61 -14.01 -13.34
CA THR A 100 -13.70 -13.30 -12.68
C THR A 100 -13.19 -12.41 -11.56
N VAL A 101 -14.00 -11.45 -11.14
CA VAL A 101 -13.77 -10.61 -9.96
C VAL A 101 -13.55 -11.47 -8.73
N SER A 102 -14.44 -12.44 -8.47
CA SER A 102 -14.30 -13.35 -7.34
C SER A 102 -12.97 -14.11 -7.33
N ARG A 103 -12.51 -14.60 -8.49
CA ARG A 103 -11.24 -15.30 -8.59
C ARG A 103 -10.04 -14.39 -8.31
N ASN A 104 -10.10 -13.14 -8.77
CA ASN A 104 -9.09 -12.14 -8.44
C ASN A 104 -9.06 -11.84 -6.94
N VAL A 105 -10.21 -11.68 -6.30
CA VAL A 105 -10.32 -11.42 -4.86
C VAL A 105 -9.82 -12.63 -4.07
N LEU A 106 -10.26 -13.84 -4.39
CA LEU A 106 -9.83 -15.08 -3.74
C LEU A 106 -8.30 -15.28 -3.82
N SER A 107 -7.63 -14.78 -4.85
CA SER A 107 -6.17 -14.86 -4.93
C SER A 107 -5.43 -14.18 -3.77
N GLY A 108 -6.07 -13.26 -3.05
CA GLY A 108 -5.54 -12.67 -1.82
C GLY A 108 -5.31 -13.70 -0.70
N ARG A 109 -6.00 -14.86 -0.74
CA ARG A 109 -5.82 -15.96 0.24
C ARG A 109 -4.66 -16.91 -0.07
N VAL A 110 -4.01 -16.78 -1.22
CA VAL A 110 -2.93 -17.69 -1.66
C VAL A 110 -1.83 -17.85 -0.59
N GLY A 111 -1.52 -16.79 0.14
CA GLY A 111 -0.55 -16.83 1.25
C GLY A 111 -0.90 -17.79 2.39
N TYR A 112 -2.14 -18.22 2.52
CA TYR A 112 -2.63 -19.11 3.60
C TYR A 112 -2.60 -20.59 3.21
N TYR A 113 -2.37 -20.90 1.95
CA TYR A 113 -2.44 -22.24 1.40
C TYR A 113 -1.06 -22.76 0.98
N GLY A 114 -0.93 -24.07 0.94
CA GLY A 114 0.23 -24.73 0.35
C GLY A 114 0.27 -24.54 -1.18
N THR A 115 1.42 -24.80 -1.78
CA THR A 115 1.68 -24.57 -3.20
C THR A 115 0.65 -25.24 -4.11
N TRP A 116 0.30 -26.50 -3.86
CA TRP A 116 -0.66 -27.27 -4.65
C TRP A 116 -2.09 -26.73 -4.54
N GLN A 117 -2.56 -26.44 -3.34
CA GLN A 117 -3.90 -25.86 -3.15
C GLN A 117 -4.03 -24.49 -3.83
N SER A 118 -2.98 -23.66 -3.73
CA SER A 118 -2.92 -22.36 -4.39
C SER A 118 -2.92 -22.48 -5.91
N ALA A 119 -2.13 -23.41 -6.46
CA ALA A 119 -2.02 -23.63 -7.91
C ALA A 119 -3.35 -24.08 -8.54
N PHE A 120 -4.10 -24.96 -7.84
CA PHE A 120 -5.40 -25.43 -8.31
C PHE A 120 -6.56 -24.51 -7.92
N GLY A 121 -6.32 -23.43 -7.16
CA GLY A 121 -7.37 -22.50 -6.73
C GLY A 121 -8.43 -23.15 -5.83
N LEU A 122 -8.01 -24.07 -4.97
CA LEU A 122 -8.89 -24.81 -4.05
C LEU A 122 -9.17 -23.97 -2.80
N PHE A 123 -10.07 -23.02 -2.93
CA PHE A 123 -10.52 -22.16 -1.84
C PHE A 123 -11.71 -22.77 -1.11
N THR A 124 -11.78 -22.58 0.21
CA THR A 124 -12.87 -23.08 1.05
C THR A 124 -14.15 -22.27 0.82
N LYS A 125 -15.30 -22.81 1.27
CA LYS A 125 -16.57 -22.07 1.30
C LYS A 125 -16.45 -20.79 2.13
N LYS A 126 -15.74 -20.84 3.26
CA LYS A 126 -15.45 -19.67 4.11
C LYS A 126 -14.67 -18.58 3.37
N ASP A 127 -13.73 -18.94 2.50
CA ASP A 127 -13.03 -17.95 1.69
C ASP A 127 -13.91 -17.31 0.62
N GLN A 128 -14.86 -18.08 0.05
CA GLN A 128 -15.84 -17.54 -0.89
C GLN A 128 -16.79 -16.55 -0.20
N GLU A 129 -17.23 -16.84 1.01
CA GLU A 129 -18.04 -15.95 1.85
C GLU A 129 -17.26 -14.66 2.16
N ARG A 130 -15.99 -14.77 2.59
CA ARG A 130 -15.11 -13.61 2.82
C ARG A 130 -14.85 -12.79 1.55
N ALA A 131 -14.75 -13.44 0.40
CA ALA A 131 -14.60 -12.74 -0.87
C ALA A 131 -15.86 -11.92 -1.21
N ALA A 132 -17.04 -12.47 -0.95
CA ALA A 132 -18.31 -11.75 -1.10
C ALA A 132 -18.39 -10.57 -0.11
N GLU A 133 -18.03 -10.75 1.16
CA GLU A 133 -17.95 -9.69 2.16
C GLU A 133 -16.98 -8.58 1.75
N SER A 134 -15.77 -8.94 1.29
CA SER A 134 -14.78 -7.98 0.82
C SER A 134 -15.27 -7.17 -0.38
N LEU A 135 -16.01 -7.81 -1.30
CA LEU A 135 -16.63 -7.13 -2.44
C LEU A 135 -17.81 -6.24 -2.03
N THR A 136 -18.58 -6.64 -1.02
CA THR A 136 -19.64 -5.80 -0.43
C THR A 136 -19.06 -4.51 0.13
N ARG A 137 -17.93 -4.59 0.83
CA ARG A 137 -17.24 -3.42 1.42
C ARG A 137 -16.80 -2.38 0.39
N VAL A 138 -16.51 -2.79 -0.83
CA VAL A 138 -16.17 -1.89 -1.94
C VAL A 138 -17.31 -1.72 -2.95
N ASN A 139 -18.55 -2.07 -2.59
CA ASN A 139 -19.76 -1.93 -3.42
C ASN A 139 -19.62 -2.58 -4.82
N LEU A 140 -19.10 -3.82 -4.89
CA LEU A 140 -18.88 -4.57 -6.13
C LEU A 140 -19.39 -6.03 -6.04
N LEU A 141 -20.25 -6.35 -5.09
CA LEU A 141 -20.79 -7.71 -4.96
C LEU A 141 -21.57 -8.15 -6.21
N ASP A 142 -22.28 -7.21 -6.85
CA ASP A 142 -23.02 -7.43 -8.10
C ASP A 142 -22.11 -7.85 -9.27
N LYS A 143 -20.81 -7.59 -9.19
CA LYS A 143 -19.79 -7.94 -10.18
C LYS A 143 -19.07 -9.26 -9.88
N TYR A 144 -19.49 -10.01 -8.87
CA TYR A 144 -18.78 -11.22 -8.38
C TYR A 144 -18.37 -12.18 -9.51
N TYR A 145 -19.26 -12.42 -10.49
CA TYR A 145 -19.02 -13.32 -11.63
C TYR A 145 -18.55 -12.59 -12.91
N THR A 146 -18.45 -11.26 -12.90
CA THR A 146 -17.98 -10.46 -14.04
C THR A 146 -16.49 -10.69 -14.26
N LYS A 147 -16.03 -10.72 -15.51
CA LYS A 147 -14.59 -10.77 -15.81
C LYS A 147 -13.94 -9.42 -15.51
N ALA A 148 -12.73 -9.45 -14.95
CA ALA A 148 -12.04 -8.23 -14.55
C ALA A 148 -11.77 -7.27 -15.74
N ARG A 149 -11.62 -7.78 -16.96
CA ARG A 149 -11.45 -6.98 -18.18
C ARG A 149 -12.67 -6.11 -18.54
N ASP A 150 -13.85 -6.49 -18.06
CA ASP A 150 -15.12 -5.84 -18.39
C ASP A 150 -15.49 -4.74 -17.38
N LEU A 151 -14.57 -4.45 -16.44
CA LEU A 151 -14.69 -3.43 -15.41
C LEU A 151 -14.03 -2.11 -15.82
N SER A 152 -14.59 -0.98 -15.35
CA SER A 152 -13.91 0.32 -15.41
C SER A 152 -12.63 0.34 -14.58
N GLY A 153 -11.72 1.29 -14.81
CA GLY A 153 -10.47 1.43 -14.05
C GLY A 153 -10.71 1.52 -12.54
N GLY A 154 -11.64 2.35 -12.10
CA GLY A 154 -11.98 2.47 -10.68
C GLY A 154 -12.61 1.22 -10.09
N GLN A 155 -13.41 0.47 -10.88
CA GLN A 155 -13.90 -0.84 -10.43
C GLN A 155 -12.75 -1.85 -10.30
N GLN A 156 -11.80 -1.85 -11.24
CA GLN A 156 -10.60 -2.70 -11.16
C GLN A 156 -9.77 -2.37 -9.92
N GLN A 157 -9.61 -1.09 -9.60
CA GLN A 157 -8.91 -0.65 -8.39
C GLN A 157 -9.61 -1.15 -7.11
N ARG A 158 -10.93 -1.01 -7.04
CA ARG A 158 -11.70 -1.52 -5.89
C ARG A 158 -11.66 -3.04 -5.78
N VAL A 159 -11.58 -3.78 -6.87
CA VAL A 159 -11.30 -5.23 -6.84
C VAL A 159 -9.90 -5.49 -6.25
N GLY A 160 -8.91 -4.64 -6.54
CA GLY A 160 -7.59 -4.68 -5.93
C GLY A 160 -7.65 -4.49 -4.40
N ILE A 161 -8.47 -3.54 -3.93
CA ILE A 161 -8.73 -3.33 -2.49
C ILE A 161 -9.39 -4.57 -1.88
N ALA A 162 -10.45 -5.10 -2.48
CA ALA A 162 -11.13 -6.30 -1.98
C ALA A 162 -10.19 -7.52 -1.92
N ARG A 163 -9.30 -7.69 -2.92
CA ARG A 163 -8.26 -8.72 -2.90
C ARG A 163 -7.28 -8.53 -1.75
N ALA A 164 -6.89 -7.30 -1.46
CA ALA A 164 -5.99 -6.97 -0.37
C ALA A 164 -6.65 -7.26 1.00
N LEU A 165 -7.93 -6.98 1.17
CA LEU A 165 -8.72 -7.32 2.38
C LEU A 165 -8.75 -8.81 2.67
N MET A 166 -8.69 -9.67 1.65
CA MET A 166 -8.62 -11.13 1.83
C MET A 166 -7.38 -11.61 2.60
N GLN A 167 -6.35 -10.79 2.70
CA GLN A 167 -5.16 -11.09 3.51
C GLN A 167 -5.40 -10.87 5.00
N GLU A 168 -6.50 -10.19 5.40
CA GLU A 168 -6.78 -9.76 6.77
C GLU A 168 -5.59 -8.95 7.34
N PRO A 169 -5.13 -7.91 6.60
CA PRO A 169 -3.92 -7.18 6.93
C PRO A 169 -4.14 -6.22 8.11
N ALA A 170 -3.06 -5.84 8.80
CA ALA A 170 -3.04 -4.69 9.70
C ALA A 170 -2.54 -3.41 8.99
N VAL A 171 -1.78 -3.59 7.90
CA VAL A 171 -1.19 -2.49 7.12
C VAL A 171 -1.64 -2.57 5.66
N PHE A 172 -2.06 -1.44 5.12
CA PHE A 172 -2.41 -1.24 3.72
C PHE A 172 -1.41 -0.30 3.05
N LEU A 173 -0.68 -0.80 2.07
CA LEU A 173 0.23 -0.01 1.24
C LEU A 173 -0.46 0.28 -0.10
N ALA A 174 -0.55 1.55 -0.50
CA ALA A 174 -1.19 1.99 -1.73
C ALA A 174 -0.22 2.80 -2.60
N ASP A 175 0.33 2.17 -3.65
CA ASP A 175 1.25 2.79 -4.59
C ASP A 175 0.46 3.48 -5.71
N GLU A 176 0.24 4.78 -5.59
CA GLU A 176 -0.54 5.61 -6.51
C GLU A 176 -1.96 5.04 -6.80
N PRO A 177 -2.78 4.83 -5.76
CA PRO A 177 -4.03 4.06 -5.88
C PRO A 177 -5.09 4.72 -6.77
N VAL A 178 -4.93 5.98 -7.14
CA VAL A 178 -5.89 6.78 -7.91
C VAL A 178 -5.31 7.34 -9.21
N SER A 179 -4.11 6.93 -9.58
CA SER A 179 -3.47 7.37 -10.82
C SER A 179 -4.30 6.98 -12.05
N GLY A 180 -4.57 7.95 -12.93
CA GLY A 180 -5.34 7.75 -14.16
C GLY A 180 -6.86 7.59 -13.98
N LEU A 181 -7.39 7.84 -12.78
CA LEU A 181 -8.83 7.85 -12.53
C LEU A 181 -9.41 9.25 -12.63
N ASP A 182 -10.68 9.35 -13.03
CA ASP A 182 -11.43 10.60 -13.00
C ASP A 182 -11.68 11.07 -11.55
N PRO A 183 -11.98 12.36 -11.32
CA PRO A 183 -12.12 12.91 -9.96
C PRO A 183 -13.21 12.23 -9.12
N LYS A 184 -14.33 11.84 -9.73
CA LYS A 184 -15.43 11.16 -9.03
C LYS A 184 -15.00 9.76 -8.55
N THR A 185 -14.35 9.02 -9.42
CA THR A 185 -13.84 7.68 -9.11
C THR A 185 -12.69 7.74 -8.10
N THR A 186 -11.80 8.75 -8.24
CA THR A 186 -10.73 9.04 -7.26
C THR A 186 -11.30 9.19 -5.85
N LYS A 187 -12.34 10.03 -5.71
CA LYS A 187 -12.99 10.23 -4.41
C LYS A 187 -13.52 8.91 -3.83
N VAL A 188 -14.19 8.09 -4.63
CA VAL A 188 -14.75 6.81 -4.17
C VAL A 188 -13.64 5.87 -3.66
N VAL A 189 -12.51 5.77 -4.38
CA VAL A 189 -11.38 4.91 -3.97
C VAL A 189 -10.74 5.42 -2.68
N MET A 190 -10.55 6.74 -2.55
CA MET A 190 -9.97 7.33 -1.35
C MET A 190 -10.92 7.23 -0.15
N ASP A 191 -12.22 7.41 -0.35
CA ASP A 191 -13.25 7.20 0.69
C ASP A 191 -13.28 5.73 1.16
N ASP A 192 -13.10 4.76 0.26
CA ASP A 192 -12.96 3.35 0.63
C ASP A 192 -11.73 3.11 1.52
N LEU A 193 -10.56 3.67 1.17
CA LEU A 193 -9.34 3.57 1.97
C LEU A 193 -9.49 4.25 3.35
N LYS A 194 -10.11 5.44 3.39
CA LYS A 194 -10.37 6.17 4.62
C LYS A 194 -11.29 5.39 5.55
N ARG A 195 -12.37 4.83 5.01
CA ARG A 195 -13.29 3.99 5.78
C ARG A 195 -12.59 2.75 6.38
N LEU A 196 -11.73 2.08 5.62
CA LEU A 196 -10.93 0.95 6.12
C LEU A 196 -9.99 1.37 7.26
N ASN A 197 -9.41 2.56 7.17
CA ASN A 197 -8.58 3.10 8.24
C ASN A 197 -9.41 3.42 9.50
N GLU A 198 -10.52 4.13 9.35
CA GLU A 198 -11.33 4.61 10.48
C GLU A 198 -12.15 3.49 11.15
N GLU A 199 -12.79 2.61 10.36
CA GLU A 199 -13.68 1.56 10.89
C GLU A 199 -12.93 0.31 11.35
N ASP A 200 -11.87 -0.09 10.64
CA ASP A 200 -11.11 -1.31 10.96
C ASP A 200 -9.83 -1.03 11.74
N GLY A 201 -9.44 0.24 11.88
CA GLY A 201 -8.19 0.63 12.52
C GLY A 201 -6.95 0.20 11.73
N LEU A 202 -7.07 0.04 10.40
CA LEU A 202 -5.93 -0.32 9.56
C LEU A 202 -4.95 0.84 9.42
N THR A 203 -3.66 0.57 9.51
CA THR A 203 -2.63 1.54 9.12
C THR A 203 -2.59 1.63 7.61
N VAL A 204 -2.78 2.84 7.06
CA VAL A 204 -2.75 3.07 5.61
C VAL A 204 -1.55 3.94 5.25
N ILE A 205 -0.77 3.52 4.26
CA ILE A 205 0.34 4.31 3.72
C ILE A 205 0.13 4.43 2.22
N ALA A 206 -0.11 5.65 1.75
CA ALA A 206 -0.41 5.91 0.34
C ALA A 206 0.59 6.87 -0.30
N ASN A 207 1.10 6.54 -1.47
CA ASN A 207 1.79 7.50 -2.33
C ASN A 207 0.75 8.29 -3.12
N LEU A 208 0.75 9.61 -2.99
CA LEU A 208 -0.12 10.49 -3.75
C LEU A 208 0.69 11.60 -4.44
N HIS A 209 0.20 12.05 -5.61
CA HIS A 209 0.78 13.20 -6.33
C HIS A 209 -0.01 14.50 -6.07
N SER A 210 -1.29 14.40 -5.68
CA SER A 210 -2.14 15.55 -5.41
C SER A 210 -2.00 15.98 -3.96
N ILE A 211 -1.63 17.24 -3.76
CA ILE A 211 -1.58 17.89 -2.45
C ILE A 211 -2.99 17.94 -1.84
N ASP A 212 -4.00 18.28 -2.63
CA ASP A 212 -5.38 18.38 -2.16
C ASP A 212 -5.88 17.05 -1.59
N LEU A 213 -5.57 15.94 -2.27
CA LEU A 213 -5.91 14.60 -1.75
C LEU A 213 -5.11 14.26 -0.49
N ALA A 214 -3.83 14.63 -0.44
CA ALA A 214 -3.02 14.42 0.76
C ALA A 214 -3.62 15.16 1.97
N LEU A 215 -3.96 16.43 1.80
CA LEU A 215 -4.59 17.25 2.85
C LEU A 215 -5.98 16.74 3.27
N ALA A 216 -6.77 16.19 2.32
CA ALA A 216 -8.13 15.74 2.60
C ALA A 216 -8.21 14.39 3.34
N TYR A 217 -7.21 13.51 3.17
CA TYR A 217 -7.30 12.13 3.64
C TYR A 217 -6.25 11.74 4.68
N ALA A 218 -5.08 12.39 4.69
CA ALA A 218 -4.00 12.02 5.59
C ALA A 218 -4.29 12.42 7.05
N THR A 219 -3.79 11.62 7.99
CA THR A 219 -3.56 12.01 9.39
C THR A 219 -2.14 12.55 9.58
N ARG A 220 -1.20 12.17 8.67
CA ARG A 220 0.20 12.58 8.68
C ARG A 220 0.77 12.61 7.28
N ILE A 221 1.58 13.61 6.98
CA ILE A 221 2.26 13.78 5.69
C ILE A 221 3.76 13.58 5.85
N VAL A 222 4.30 12.71 4.98
CA VAL A 222 5.72 12.42 4.86
C VAL A 222 6.21 12.88 3.50
N GLY A 223 7.21 13.76 3.45
CA GLY A 223 7.81 14.28 2.22
C GLY A 223 9.14 13.61 1.90
N LEU A 224 9.28 13.10 0.67
CA LEU A 224 10.53 12.56 0.15
C LEU A 224 11.10 13.44 -0.96
N ARG A 225 12.43 13.63 -0.95
CA ARG A 225 13.19 14.32 -2.00
C ARG A 225 14.54 13.63 -2.20
N GLY A 226 14.84 13.17 -3.42
CA GLY A 226 16.11 12.54 -3.76
C GLY A 226 16.47 11.34 -2.87
N GLY A 227 15.51 10.52 -2.51
CA GLY A 227 15.68 9.35 -1.63
C GLY A 227 15.74 9.67 -0.14
N LYS A 228 15.66 10.93 0.28
CA LYS A 228 15.73 11.38 1.69
C LYS A 228 14.37 11.79 2.21
N LEU A 229 14.13 11.55 3.50
CA LEU A 229 13.00 12.10 4.23
C LEU A 229 13.32 13.56 4.56
N VAL A 230 12.52 14.49 4.00
CA VAL A 230 12.73 15.94 4.17
C VAL A 230 11.59 16.61 4.95
N TYR A 231 10.47 15.92 5.12
CA TYR A 231 9.29 16.44 5.83
C TYR A 231 8.54 15.32 6.52
N ASP A 232 8.08 15.56 7.73
CA ASP A 232 7.29 14.60 8.52
C ASP A 232 6.48 15.34 9.57
N GLN A 233 5.17 15.49 9.35
CA GLN A 233 4.27 16.24 10.23
C GLN A 233 2.88 15.62 10.29
N PRO A 234 2.23 15.63 11.48
CA PRO A 234 0.80 15.40 11.60
C PRO A 234 0.03 16.47 10.82
N ILE A 235 -1.16 16.10 10.30
CA ILE A 235 -1.93 16.95 9.37
C ILE A 235 -2.29 18.32 9.95
N GLU A 236 -2.53 18.42 11.26
CA GLU A 236 -2.85 19.67 11.94
C GLU A 236 -1.72 20.70 11.91
N ASN A 237 -0.48 20.28 11.67
CA ASN A 237 0.69 21.15 11.62
C ASN A 237 1.12 21.48 10.18
N VAL A 238 0.49 20.87 9.16
CA VAL A 238 0.85 21.04 7.74
C VAL A 238 0.35 22.38 7.21
N LYS A 239 1.24 23.11 6.52
CA LYS A 239 0.93 24.35 5.80
C LYS A 239 1.14 24.15 4.30
N GLU A 240 0.35 24.83 3.47
CA GLU A 240 0.54 24.78 2.02
C GLU A 240 1.95 25.21 1.56
N THR A 241 2.57 26.12 2.32
CA THR A 241 3.94 26.58 2.04
C THR A 241 4.99 25.48 2.17
N ASP A 242 4.73 24.46 3.01
CA ASP A 242 5.69 23.39 3.28
C ASP A 242 5.93 22.52 2.04
N PHE A 243 4.93 22.43 1.16
CA PHE A 243 5.04 21.66 -0.08
C PHE A 243 6.05 22.28 -1.06
N ALA A 244 6.29 23.59 -1.02
CA ALA A 244 7.30 24.24 -1.86
C ALA A 244 8.70 23.66 -1.63
N ASP A 245 9.04 23.32 -0.38
CA ASP A 245 10.33 22.70 -0.04
C ASP A 245 10.37 21.21 -0.42
N ILE A 246 9.26 20.48 -0.28
CA ILE A 246 9.17 19.07 -0.66
C ILE A 246 9.33 18.91 -2.18
N TYR A 247 8.70 19.79 -2.96
CA TYR A 247 8.69 19.74 -4.43
C TYR A 247 9.82 20.52 -5.09
N ARG A 248 10.76 21.10 -4.32
CA ARG A 248 11.99 21.67 -4.88
C ARG A 248 12.82 20.55 -5.52
N GLU A 249 13.38 20.80 -6.71
CA GLU A 249 14.30 19.87 -7.35
C GLU A 249 15.48 19.57 -6.42
N ALA A 250 15.89 18.30 -6.33
CA ALA A 250 17.09 17.94 -5.60
C ALA A 250 18.31 18.59 -6.32
N GLU A 251 19.14 19.32 -5.59
CA GLU A 251 20.40 19.82 -6.13
C GLU A 251 21.23 18.61 -6.56
N VAL A 252 21.48 18.51 -7.86
CA VAL A 252 22.37 17.49 -8.41
C VAL A 252 23.78 17.86 -7.97
N SER A 253 24.26 17.19 -6.94
CA SER A 253 25.68 17.25 -6.58
C SER A 253 26.47 16.71 -7.77
N ARG A 254 27.14 17.60 -8.49
CA ARG A 254 28.09 17.30 -9.59
C ARG A 254 29.35 16.67 -9.03
#